data_c16e0e53ea0f12113b73934cca3cb259
#
_entry.id   c16e0e53ea0f12113b73934cca3cb259
#
_cell.length_a   1.000
_cell.length_b   1.000
_cell.length_c   1.000
_cell.angle_alpha   90.00
_cell.angle_beta   90.00
_cell.angle_gamma   90.00
#
_symmetry.space_group_name_H-M   'P 1'
#
loop_
_entity.id
_entity.type
_entity.pdbx_description
1 polymer ?
#
loop_
_entity_poly.entity_id
_entity_poly.type
_entity_poly.pdbx_seq_one_letter_code
_entity_poly.pdbx_strand_id
1 'polypeptide(L)'
;MKKKKMISISLLLTFSLAIALLIVFISILQPEHLHVMEYYDVRVVNGFTDNSSLPLVIWCASKDSDLGGRALQERDDFSWQLSTNFWSATHFSCTIKWDQKRKSFDAFKAPRDAYRCSPLRRCSWLVKEDGFYFSNDDVHWRKDFSW
;
A
#
# COMPACT_ATOMS: atom_id res chain seq x y z
N MET A 1 52.90 41.80 17.67
CA MET A 1 52.49 40.79 16.65
C MET A 1 51.97 39.47 17.22
N LYS A 2 52.47 38.93 18.31
CA LYS A 2 52.00 37.65 18.88
C LYS A 2 50.51 37.64 19.37
N LYS A 3 50.03 38.73 19.98
CA LYS A 3 48.67 38.85 20.50
C LYS A 3 47.59 38.78 19.39
N LYS A 4 47.80 39.39 18.23
CA LYS A 4 46.84 39.37 17.10
C LYS A 4 46.70 37.98 16.49
N LYS A 5 47.76 37.19 16.45
CA LYS A 5 47.77 35.83 15.93
C LYS A 5 47.07 34.83 16.88
N MET A 6 47.21 35.01 18.19
CA MET A 6 46.51 34.21 19.20
C MET A 6 45.02 34.44 19.22
N ILE A 7 44.56 35.71 19.07
CA ILE A 7 43.11 36.03 18.99
C ILE A 7 42.49 35.41 17.73
N SER A 8 43.19 35.42 16.60
CA SER A 8 42.70 34.81 15.35
C SER A 8 42.55 33.28 15.46
N ILE A 9 43.47 32.60 16.12
CA ILE A 9 43.41 31.14 16.32
C ILE A 9 42.26 30.77 17.27
N SER A 10 42.08 31.52 18.35
CA SER A 10 40.96 31.29 19.27
C SER A 10 39.63 31.50 18.59
N LEU A 11 39.45 32.51 17.74
CA LEU A 11 38.25 32.75 16.95
C LEU A 11 37.96 31.59 15.96
N LEU A 12 38.98 31.05 15.31
CA LEU A 12 38.86 29.93 14.40
C LEU A 12 38.42 28.64 15.13
N LEU A 13 38.98 28.40 16.33
CA LEU A 13 38.62 27.24 17.14
C LEU A 13 37.17 27.32 17.66
N THR A 14 36.72 28.50 18.11
CA THR A 14 35.34 28.69 18.56
C THR A 14 34.35 28.56 17.41
N PHE A 15 34.68 29.04 16.21
CA PHE A 15 33.84 28.90 15.02
C PHE A 15 33.75 27.47 14.57
N SER A 16 34.84 26.71 14.58
CA SER A 16 34.86 25.29 14.28
C SER A 16 34.00 24.47 15.26
N LEU A 17 34.10 24.79 16.56
CA LEU A 17 33.31 24.14 17.60
C LEU A 17 31.78 24.41 17.40
N ALA A 18 31.43 25.65 17.09
CA ALA A 18 30.05 26.04 16.84
C ALA A 18 29.46 25.31 15.64
N ILE A 19 30.22 25.17 14.54
CA ILE A 19 29.80 24.41 13.37
C ILE A 19 29.62 22.93 13.71
N ALA A 20 30.53 22.33 14.46
CA ALA A 20 30.42 20.92 14.87
C ALA A 20 29.17 20.69 15.72
N LEU A 21 28.88 21.58 16.68
CA LEU A 21 27.68 21.52 17.49
C LEU A 21 26.40 21.71 16.66
N LEU A 22 26.41 22.57 15.66
CA LEU A 22 25.29 22.77 14.75
C LEU A 22 24.99 21.51 13.91
N ILE A 23 26.06 20.87 13.41
CA ILE A 23 25.93 19.63 12.65
C ILE A 23 25.33 18.53 13.52
N VAL A 24 25.83 18.36 14.74
CA VAL A 24 25.28 17.37 15.71
C VAL A 24 23.82 17.67 16.02
N PHE A 25 23.50 18.96 16.25
CA PHE A 25 22.13 19.38 16.52
C PHE A 25 21.18 19.10 15.34
N ILE A 26 21.61 19.39 14.11
CA ILE A 26 20.83 19.06 12.90
C ILE A 26 20.66 17.55 12.77
N SER A 27 21.69 16.75 13.07
CA SER A 27 21.60 15.29 13.02
C SER A 27 20.64 14.72 14.05
N ILE A 28 20.52 15.36 15.22
CA ILE A 28 19.56 14.96 16.27
C ILE A 28 18.14 15.40 15.91
N LEU A 29 17.99 16.52 15.22
CA LEU A 29 16.68 17.03 14.79
C LEU A 29 16.15 16.39 13.51
N GLN A 30 16.99 15.62 12.80
CA GLN A 30 16.44 14.82 11.70
C GLN A 30 15.51 13.79 12.31
N PRO A 31 14.19 13.84 12.02
CA PRO A 31 13.32 12.76 12.39
C PRO A 31 13.95 11.52 11.77
N GLU A 32 14.31 10.55 12.59
CA GLU A 32 14.61 9.22 12.12
C GLU A 32 13.52 8.92 11.09
N HIS A 33 13.89 8.58 9.87
CA HIS A 33 12.96 8.05 8.90
C HIS A 33 12.41 6.75 9.53
N LEU A 34 11.45 6.95 10.42
CA LEU A 34 10.65 5.88 10.95
C LEU A 34 10.10 5.20 9.71
N HIS A 35 10.56 4.00 9.42
CA HIS A 35 9.98 3.15 8.40
C HIS A 35 8.55 2.87 8.83
N VAL A 36 7.66 3.81 8.54
CA VAL A 36 6.23 3.64 8.79
C VAL A 36 5.77 2.56 7.84
N MET A 37 5.60 1.36 8.38
CA MET A 37 4.92 0.29 7.65
C MET A 37 3.47 0.74 7.48
N GLU A 38 3.06 0.91 6.25
CA GLU A 38 1.67 1.20 5.93
C GLU A 38 0.92 -0.11 5.74
N TYR A 39 -0.22 -0.21 6.39
CA TYR A 39 -1.12 -1.37 6.27
C TYR A 39 -2.28 -1.01 5.36
N TYR A 40 -2.63 -1.93 4.50
CA TYR A 40 -3.77 -1.83 3.59
C TYR A 40 -4.68 -3.03 3.78
N ASP A 41 -5.99 -2.77 3.80
CA ASP A 41 -7.02 -3.79 3.76
C ASP A 41 -7.45 -3.99 2.30
N VAL A 42 -7.30 -5.20 1.80
CA VAL A 42 -7.78 -5.58 0.47
C VAL A 42 -8.96 -6.52 0.62
N ARG A 43 -10.02 -6.24 -0.13
CA ARG A 43 -11.26 -6.99 -0.06
C ARG A 43 -11.81 -7.24 -1.45
N VAL A 44 -12.26 -8.46 -1.73
CA VAL A 44 -12.95 -8.84 -2.96
C VAL A 44 -14.31 -9.40 -2.61
N VAL A 45 -15.36 -8.77 -3.07
CA VAL A 45 -16.75 -9.08 -2.75
C VAL A 45 -17.44 -9.72 -3.95
N ASN A 46 -18.18 -10.78 -3.73
CA ASN A 46 -19.12 -11.30 -4.72
C ASN A 46 -20.38 -10.42 -4.74
N GLY A 47 -20.49 -9.58 -5.77
CA GLY A 47 -21.61 -8.66 -5.99
C GLY A 47 -22.65 -9.16 -6.98
N PHE A 48 -22.68 -10.46 -7.27
CA PHE A 48 -23.73 -11.06 -8.09
C PHE A 48 -25.07 -11.00 -7.34
N THR A 49 -26.13 -10.83 -8.10
CA THR A 49 -27.49 -10.70 -7.56
C THR A 49 -28.49 -11.54 -8.33
N ASP A 50 -28.00 -12.46 -9.13
CA ASP A 50 -28.82 -13.26 -10.04
C ASP A 50 -29.40 -14.54 -9.39
N ASN A 51 -29.26 -14.72 -8.08
CA ASN A 51 -29.62 -15.93 -7.36
C ASN A 51 -28.98 -17.19 -7.96
N SER A 52 -27.86 -17.03 -8.65
CA SER A 52 -27.18 -18.18 -9.21
C SER A 52 -26.59 -19.03 -8.08
N SER A 53 -26.81 -20.33 -8.13
CA SER A 53 -26.20 -21.27 -7.19
C SER A 53 -24.69 -21.46 -7.44
N LEU A 54 -24.15 -20.80 -8.46
CA LEU A 54 -22.73 -20.90 -8.83
C LEU A 54 -21.90 -19.91 -8.02
N PRO A 55 -20.96 -20.39 -7.20
CA PRO A 55 -20.11 -19.52 -6.44
C PRO A 55 -19.08 -18.81 -7.33
N LEU A 56 -18.66 -17.63 -6.90
CA LEU A 56 -17.50 -16.96 -7.44
C LEU A 56 -16.24 -17.58 -6.82
N VAL A 57 -15.42 -18.26 -7.62
CA VAL A 57 -14.20 -18.89 -7.12
C VAL A 57 -13.05 -17.91 -7.28
N ILE A 58 -12.32 -17.65 -6.20
CA ILE A 58 -11.20 -16.72 -6.16
C ILE A 58 -9.94 -17.39 -5.65
N TRP A 59 -8.80 -17.06 -6.25
CA TRP A 59 -7.44 -17.34 -5.78
C TRP A 59 -6.62 -16.07 -5.79
N CYS A 60 -5.92 -15.78 -4.70
CA CYS A 60 -5.05 -14.62 -4.62
C CYS A 60 -3.67 -15.01 -4.11
N ALA A 61 -2.65 -14.44 -4.70
CA ALA A 61 -1.26 -14.67 -4.31
C ALA A 61 -0.37 -13.46 -4.62
N SER A 62 0.73 -13.36 -3.91
CA SER A 62 1.90 -12.54 -4.25
C SER A 62 3.08 -13.41 -4.60
N LYS A 63 4.23 -12.81 -4.91
CA LYS A 63 5.48 -13.55 -5.13
C LYS A 63 5.89 -14.39 -3.91
N ASP A 64 5.62 -13.88 -2.71
CA ASP A 64 6.13 -14.42 -1.46
C ASP A 64 5.04 -15.02 -0.56
N SER A 65 3.77 -14.92 -0.96
CA SER A 65 2.64 -15.38 -0.16
C SER A 65 1.50 -15.89 -1.03
N ASP A 66 1.07 -17.10 -0.79
CA ASP A 66 -0.13 -17.68 -1.37
C ASP A 66 -1.27 -17.61 -0.34
N LEU A 67 -2.31 -16.86 -0.64
CA LEU A 67 -3.48 -16.71 0.22
C LEU A 67 -4.49 -17.86 0.02
N GLY A 68 -4.24 -18.70 -0.99
CA GLY A 68 -5.14 -19.79 -1.35
C GLY A 68 -6.38 -19.33 -2.10
N GLY A 69 -7.36 -20.23 -2.16
CA GLY A 69 -8.60 -20.01 -2.88
C GLY A 69 -9.84 -20.20 -2.03
N ARG A 70 -10.91 -19.54 -2.43
CA ARG A 70 -12.24 -19.66 -1.82
C ARG A 70 -13.35 -19.63 -2.86
N ALA A 71 -14.47 -20.29 -2.53
CA ALA A 71 -15.74 -20.14 -3.23
C ALA A 71 -16.61 -19.15 -2.44
N LEU A 72 -16.94 -18.03 -3.05
CA LEU A 72 -17.74 -16.96 -2.46
C LEU A 72 -19.17 -17.08 -2.95
N GLN A 73 -20.12 -17.22 -2.06
CA GLN A 73 -21.54 -17.08 -2.36
C GLN A 73 -21.89 -15.59 -2.56
N GLU A 74 -23.12 -15.31 -2.97
CA GLU A 74 -23.57 -13.92 -3.09
C GLU A 74 -23.36 -13.15 -1.78
N ARG A 75 -22.79 -11.97 -1.91
CA ARG A 75 -22.42 -11.04 -0.80
C ARG A 75 -21.29 -11.52 0.11
N ASP A 76 -20.74 -12.73 -0.11
CA ASP A 76 -19.53 -13.15 0.58
C ASP A 76 -18.33 -12.34 0.10
N ASP A 77 -17.31 -12.26 0.95
CA ASP A 77 -16.06 -11.63 0.61
C ASP A 77 -14.84 -12.48 0.97
N PHE A 78 -13.75 -12.16 0.29
CA PHE A 78 -12.41 -12.61 0.59
C PHE A 78 -11.54 -11.39 0.89
N SER A 79 -11.04 -11.28 2.11
CA SER A 79 -10.28 -10.12 2.56
C SER A 79 -8.99 -10.53 3.24
N TRP A 80 -7.98 -9.68 3.11
CA TRP A 80 -6.70 -9.82 3.79
C TRP A 80 -6.08 -8.46 4.06
N GLN A 81 -5.17 -8.42 5.04
CA GLN A 81 -4.37 -7.26 5.33
C GLN A 81 -2.95 -7.47 4.81
N LEU A 82 -2.35 -6.45 4.26
CA LEU A 82 -0.97 -6.44 3.82
C LEU A 82 -0.25 -5.20 4.37
N SER A 83 1.06 -5.33 4.54
CA SER A 83 1.93 -4.21 4.89
C SER A 83 2.82 -3.84 3.70
N THR A 84 3.02 -2.55 3.51
CA THR A 84 3.98 -2.02 2.55
C THR A 84 5.01 -1.18 3.26
N ASN A 85 6.24 -1.27 2.84
CA ASN A 85 7.26 -0.28 3.14
C ASN A 85 7.54 0.55 1.88
N PHE A 86 8.19 1.68 2.01
CA PHE A 86 8.46 2.60 0.91
C PHE A 86 9.16 1.93 -0.30
N TRP A 87 9.90 0.85 -0.08
CA TRP A 87 10.66 0.10 -1.08
C TRP A 87 9.95 -1.16 -1.56
N SER A 88 8.80 -1.47 -1.01
CA SER A 88 8.10 -2.71 -1.29
C SER A 88 7.44 -2.67 -2.67
N ALA A 89 7.86 -3.56 -3.52
CA ALA A 89 7.14 -3.89 -4.76
C ALA A 89 5.95 -4.82 -4.48
N THR A 90 5.24 -4.60 -3.37
CA THR A 90 4.12 -5.44 -2.95
C THR A 90 3.07 -5.50 -4.03
N HIS A 91 2.80 -6.71 -4.52
CA HIS A 91 1.88 -6.97 -5.59
C HIS A 91 1.10 -8.25 -5.32
N PHE A 92 -0.21 -8.15 -5.22
CA PHE A 92 -1.12 -9.28 -5.11
C PHE A 92 -1.99 -9.37 -6.35
N SER A 93 -1.94 -10.52 -7.00
CA SER A 93 -2.80 -10.85 -8.13
C SER A 93 -3.86 -11.84 -7.68
N CYS A 94 -5.09 -11.65 -8.16
CA CYS A 94 -6.17 -12.60 -7.97
C CYS A 94 -6.63 -13.16 -9.31
N THR A 95 -6.96 -14.43 -9.33
CA THR A 95 -7.67 -15.08 -10.43
C THR A 95 -9.08 -15.40 -9.96
N ILE A 96 -10.05 -14.95 -10.71
CA ILE A 96 -11.46 -15.19 -10.44
C ILE A 96 -12.05 -16.04 -11.55
N LYS A 97 -12.89 -16.98 -11.15
CA LYS A 97 -13.68 -17.82 -12.04
C LYS A 97 -15.14 -17.78 -11.62
N TRP A 98 -16.02 -17.58 -12.60
CA TRP A 98 -17.46 -17.72 -12.44
C TRP A 98 -18.04 -18.31 -13.71
N ASP A 99 -18.69 -19.47 -13.59
CA ASP A 99 -19.15 -20.27 -14.71
C ASP A 99 -17.99 -20.53 -15.70
N GLN A 100 -18.13 -20.16 -16.96
CA GLN A 100 -17.09 -20.28 -17.99
C GLN A 100 -16.17 -19.06 -18.07
N LYS A 101 -16.48 -17.99 -17.34
CA LYS A 101 -15.65 -16.79 -17.30
C LYS A 101 -14.47 -16.96 -16.35
N ARG A 102 -13.31 -16.46 -16.76
CA ARG A 102 -12.10 -16.41 -15.93
C ARG A 102 -11.36 -15.11 -16.19
N LYS A 103 -10.93 -14.48 -15.11
CA LYS A 103 -10.17 -13.22 -15.18
C LYS A 103 -9.09 -13.20 -14.11
N SER A 104 -7.90 -12.79 -14.49
CA SER A 104 -6.84 -12.43 -13.53
C SER A 104 -6.68 -10.92 -13.52
N PHE A 105 -6.45 -10.36 -12.34
CA PHE A 105 -6.26 -8.92 -12.15
C PHE A 105 -5.36 -8.63 -10.95
N ASP A 106 -4.78 -7.44 -10.94
CA ASP A 106 -4.00 -6.95 -9.82
C ASP A 106 -4.94 -6.40 -8.75
N ALA A 107 -5.17 -7.19 -7.70
CA ALA A 107 -5.99 -6.78 -6.56
C ALA A 107 -5.33 -5.68 -5.74
N PHE A 108 -4.00 -5.72 -5.65
CA PHE A 108 -3.18 -4.67 -5.05
C PHE A 108 -1.82 -4.56 -5.73
N LYS A 109 -1.42 -3.33 -6.05
CA LYS A 109 -0.10 -3.01 -6.59
C LYS A 109 0.40 -1.71 -5.95
N ALA A 110 1.41 -1.78 -5.09
CA ALA A 110 1.81 -0.69 -4.22
C ALA A 110 1.94 0.69 -4.92
N PRO A 111 2.63 0.85 -6.08
CA PRO A 111 2.75 2.16 -6.74
C PRO A 111 1.41 2.76 -7.19
N ARG A 112 0.44 1.92 -7.58
CA ARG A 112 -0.90 2.34 -8.02
C ARG A 112 -1.82 2.60 -6.83
N ASP A 113 -1.83 1.68 -5.89
CA ASP A 113 -2.90 1.57 -4.91
C ASP A 113 -2.60 2.30 -3.60
N ALA A 114 -1.34 2.65 -3.33
CA ALA A 114 -1.00 3.58 -2.27
C ALA A 114 -1.80 4.89 -2.37
N TYR A 115 -2.01 5.38 -3.59
CA TYR A 115 -2.84 6.56 -3.84
C TYR A 115 -4.33 6.22 -3.95
N ARG A 116 -4.71 5.17 -4.71
CA ARG A 116 -6.11 4.81 -4.97
C ARG A 116 -6.88 4.44 -3.70
N CYS A 117 -6.21 3.80 -2.75
CA CYS A 117 -6.81 3.29 -1.51
C CYS A 117 -6.77 4.32 -0.37
N SER A 118 -6.19 5.50 -0.60
CA SER A 118 -6.15 6.60 0.35
C SER A 118 -7.51 7.32 0.44
N PRO A 119 -7.86 7.95 1.57
CA PRO A 119 -7.10 8.01 2.82
C PRO A 119 -7.32 6.80 3.76
N LEU A 120 -8.33 5.96 3.50
CA LEU A 120 -8.73 4.87 4.41
C LEU A 120 -7.85 3.63 4.32
N ARG A 121 -6.89 3.61 3.36
CA ARG A 121 -6.03 2.46 3.06
C ARG A 121 -6.82 1.17 2.80
N ARG A 122 -7.99 1.34 2.19
CA ARG A 122 -8.89 0.27 1.80
C ARG A 122 -8.95 0.13 0.29
N CYS A 123 -8.76 -1.09 -0.19
CA CYS A 123 -8.80 -1.45 -1.61
C CYS A 123 -9.89 -2.50 -1.81
N SER A 124 -11.09 -2.06 -2.12
CA SER A 124 -12.25 -2.96 -2.26
C SER A 124 -12.61 -3.18 -3.72
N TRP A 125 -12.84 -4.43 -4.05
CA TRP A 125 -13.28 -4.88 -5.36
C TRP A 125 -14.65 -5.53 -5.25
N LEU A 126 -15.57 -5.10 -6.08
CA LEU A 126 -16.90 -5.71 -6.24
C LEU A 126 -16.99 -6.36 -7.62
N VAL A 127 -17.18 -7.65 -7.64
CA VAL A 127 -17.27 -8.45 -8.87
C VAL A 127 -18.72 -8.68 -9.22
N LYS A 128 -19.13 -8.23 -10.40
CA LYS A 128 -20.49 -8.38 -10.92
C LYS A 128 -20.49 -9.09 -12.28
N GLU A 129 -21.69 -9.38 -12.79
CA GLU A 129 -21.91 -10.05 -14.06
C GLU A 129 -21.26 -9.31 -15.25
N ASP A 130 -21.20 -7.98 -15.16
CA ASP A 130 -20.72 -7.09 -16.22
C ASP A 130 -19.28 -6.63 -16.03
N GLY A 131 -18.61 -6.98 -14.90
CA GLY A 131 -17.21 -6.64 -14.65
C GLY A 131 -16.84 -6.36 -13.21
N PHE A 132 -15.75 -5.64 -13.05
CA PHE A 132 -15.07 -5.38 -11.80
C PHE A 132 -15.17 -3.91 -11.44
N TYR A 133 -15.56 -3.66 -10.21
CA TYR A 133 -15.72 -2.32 -9.65
C TYR A 133 -14.75 -2.12 -8.50
N PHE A 134 -14.17 -0.95 -8.44
CA PHE A 134 -13.24 -0.56 -7.38
C PHE A 134 -13.86 0.51 -6.48
N SER A 135 -13.57 0.41 -5.17
CA SER A 135 -13.89 1.43 -4.17
C SER A 135 -12.79 1.51 -3.12
N ASN A 136 -12.57 2.69 -2.55
CA ASN A 136 -11.71 2.91 -1.38
C ASN A 136 -12.48 3.22 -0.08
N ASP A 137 -13.82 3.25 -0.16
CA ASP A 137 -14.70 3.55 0.97
C ASP A 137 -15.88 2.55 1.14
N ASP A 138 -15.99 1.55 0.27
CA ASP A 138 -17.08 0.56 0.18
C ASP A 138 -18.47 1.16 -0.11
N VAL A 139 -18.54 2.44 -0.47
CA VAL A 139 -19.78 3.16 -0.77
C VAL A 139 -19.82 3.61 -2.23
N HIS A 140 -18.75 4.23 -2.68
CA HIS A 140 -18.64 4.77 -4.03
C HIS A 140 -17.89 3.80 -4.93
N TRP A 141 -18.64 3.06 -5.75
CA TRP A 141 -18.10 2.04 -6.66
C TRP A 141 -17.96 2.57 -8.08
N ARG A 142 -16.79 2.40 -8.64
CA ARG A 142 -16.50 2.77 -10.02
C ARG A 142 -16.07 1.54 -10.82
N LYS A 143 -16.70 1.34 -11.98
CA LYS A 143 -16.29 0.26 -12.88
C LYS A 143 -14.85 0.48 -13.35
N ASP A 144 -14.02 -0.51 -13.15
CA ASP A 144 -12.60 -0.46 -13.50
C ASP A 144 -12.35 -1.19 -14.83
N PHE A 145 -12.91 -2.40 -14.98
CA PHE A 145 -12.82 -3.17 -16.22
C PHE A 145 -13.92 -4.22 -16.32
N SER A 146 -14.07 -4.81 -17.52
CA SER A 146 -15.01 -5.89 -17.81
C SER A 146 -14.34 -7.27 -17.74
N TRP A 147 -15.14 -8.31 -17.75
CA TRP A 147 -14.67 -9.70 -17.83
C TRP A 147 -13.78 -9.96 -19.04
#